data_f9c29e48b3ef5ff2938d72f103745814
#
_entry.id   f9c29e48b3ef5ff2938d72f103745814
#
_cell.length_a   1.000
_cell.length_b   1.000
_cell.length_c   1.000
_cell.angle_alpha   90.00
_cell.angle_beta   90.00
_cell.angle_gamma   90.00
#
_symmetry.space_group_name_H-M   'P 1'
#
loop_
_entity.id
_entity.type
_entity.pdbx_description
1 polymer ?
#
loop_
_entity_poly.entity_id
_entity_poly.type
_entity_poly.pdbx_seq_one_letter_code
_entity_poly.pdbx_strand_id
1 'polypeptide(L)'
;TVVVTMQNGIPFWYFQKHGGTLEGHTVRSVDPDGAVAAGIPASRILGCVVYPASELVAPGVVQHIEGERFPLGELDGSTTERVQRVSEALGRAGFKAPVLDNIRAEIWLKLWGNLTFNPISALAHATLVDICQYPLSRELAAAMMREAQAVANKLGIEFRVTLDKRIAGAEKVGKHK
;
A
#
# COMPACT_ATOMS: atom_id res chain seq x y z
N THR A 1 22.17 -7.53 6.75
CA THR A 1 21.07 -6.74 7.31
C THR A 1 20.00 -6.55 6.27
N VAL A 2 18.74 -6.80 6.62
CA VAL A 2 17.55 -6.58 5.78
C VAL A 2 16.77 -5.41 6.35
N VAL A 3 16.26 -4.54 5.49
CA VAL A 3 15.37 -3.44 5.84
C VAL A 3 13.98 -3.77 5.26
N VAL A 4 12.99 -3.94 6.11
CA VAL A 4 11.59 -4.15 5.70
C VAL A 4 10.86 -2.82 5.78
N THR A 5 10.48 -2.29 4.62
CA THR A 5 9.79 -1.00 4.54
C THR A 5 8.29 -1.19 4.75
N MET A 6 7.85 -1.24 6.01
CA MET A 6 6.44 -1.36 6.39
C MET A 6 5.72 -0.02 6.25
N GLN A 7 5.22 0.29 5.06
CA GLN A 7 4.63 1.60 4.76
C GLN A 7 3.48 1.52 3.76
N ASN A 8 2.64 2.56 3.76
CA ASN A 8 1.62 2.81 2.74
C ASN A 8 2.12 3.86 1.73
N GLY A 9 1.45 3.97 0.59
CA GLY A 9 1.81 4.90 -0.48
C GLY A 9 2.94 4.40 -1.37
N ILE A 10 3.37 5.26 -2.30
CA ILE A 10 4.48 4.95 -3.20
C ILE A 10 5.79 5.13 -2.43
N PRO A 11 6.62 4.10 -2.32
CA PRO A 11 7.88 4.18 -1.57
C PRO A 11 8.99 4.83 -2.40
N PHE A 12 10.03 5.36 -1.72
CA PHE A 12 11.18 5.95 -2.37
C PHE A 12 11.91 4.98 -3.32
N TRP A 13 11.87 3.68 -3.03
CA TRP A 13 12.51 2.63 -3.82
C TRP A 13 11.66 2.10 -4.98
N TYR A 14 10.51 2.71 -5.27
CA TYR A 14 9.52 2.16 -6.20
C TYR A 14 10.12 1.74 -7.56
N PHE A 15 11.03 2.53 -8.10
CA PHE A 15 11.68 2.24 -9.39
C PHE A 15 13.04 1.52 -9.28
N GLN A 16 13.45 1.12 -8.09
CA GLN A 16 14.66 0.32 -7.90
C GLN A 16 14.37 -1.14 -8.24
N LYS A 17 15.21 -1.77 -9.06
CA LYS A 17 14.98 -3.12 -9.60
C LYS A 17 13.61 -3.28 -10.28
N HIS A 18 13.13 -2.21 -10.86
CA HIS A 18 11.83 -2.15 -11.55
C HIS A 18 11.92 -2.77 -12.95
N GLY A 19 13.07 -2.62 -13.59
CA GLY A 19 13.26 -2.93 -15.01
C GLY A 19 12.68 -1.85 -15.93
N GLY A 20 13.05 -1.94 -17.21
CA GLY A 20 12.58 -1.01 -18.25
C GLY A 20 13.14 0.41 -18.13
N THR A 21 12.47 1.36 -18.78
CA THR A 21 12.93 2.74 -18.94
C THR A 21 12.95 3.59 -17.68
N LEU A 22 12.23 3.15 -16.65
CA LEU A 22 12.14 3.86 -15.37
C LEU A 22 13.04 3.27 -14.28
N GLU A 23 13.88 2.28 -14.63
CA GLU A 23 14.82 1.68 -13.66
C GLU A 23 15.67 2.75 -12.96
N GLY A 24 15.74 2.68 -11.65
CA GLY A 24 16.53 3.58 -10.83
C GLY A 24 16.01 5.02 -10.73
N HIS A 25 14.85 5.32 -11.32
CA HIS A 25 14.26 6.67 -11.22
C HIS A 25 13.95 7.05 -9.77
N THR A 26 14.28 8.29 -9.40
CA THR A 26 13.98 8.81 -8.04
C THR A 26 12.56 9.36 -7.97
N VAL A 27 11.81 8.89 -6.98
CA VAL A 27 10.48 9.44 -6.69
C VAL A 27 10.63 10.71 -5.85
N ARG A 28 10.86 11.85 -6.52
CA ARG A 28 11.20 13.13 -5.88
C ARG A 28 10.15 13.64 -4.89
N SER A 29 8.89 13.25 -5.04
CA SER A 29 7.83 13.63 -4.09
C SER A 29 7.98 12.98 -2.70
N VAL A 30 8.74 11.89 -2.59
CA VAL A 30 8.98 11.19 -1.32
C VAL A 30 10.45 11.18 -0.89
N ASP A 31 11.36 11.38 -1.83
CA ASP A 31 12.81 11.49 -1.58
C ASP A 31 13.42 12.56 -2.51
N PRO A 32 13.16 13.86 -2.23
CA PRO A 32 13.50 14.98 -3.12
C PRO A 32 14.97 15.01 -3.53
N ASP A 33 15.85 14.79 -2.57
CA ASP A 33 17.31 14.88 -2.74
C ASP A 33 17.96 13.50 -2.91
N GLY A 34 17.18 12.40 -2.90
CA GLY A 34 17.68 11.03 -2.96
C GLY A 34 18.43 10.58 -1.70
N ALA A 35 18.28 11.30 -0.59
CA ALA A 35 19.01 11.04 0.64
C ALA A 35 18.62 9.70 1.29
N VAL A 36 17.34 9.33 1.23
CA VAL A 36 16.85 8.05 1.75
C VAL A 36 17.39 6.90 0.92
N ALA A 37 17.33 7.02 -0.41
CA ALA A 37 17.86 6.02 -1.34
C ALA A 37 19.38 5.85 -1.19
N ALA A 38 20.12 6.94 -0.96
CA ALA A 38 21.57 6.89 -0.71
C ALA A 38 21.90 6.20 0.62
N GLY A 39 21.06 6.38 1.65
CA GLY A 39 21.25 5.78 2.98
C GLY A 39 20.83 4.31 3.08
N ILE A 40 19.88 3.87 2.24
CA ILE A 40 19.31 2.51 2.27
C ILE A 40 19.42 1.86 0.88
N PRO A 41 20.50 1.11 0.62
CA PRO A 41 20.67 0.45 -0.68
C PRO A 41 19.51 -0.50 -1.03
N ALA A 42 19.05 -0.46 -2.27
CA ALA A 42 17.96 -1.31 -2.77
C ALA A 42 18.19 -2.81 -2.54
N SER A 43 19.47 -3.25 -2.53
CA SER A 43 19.85 -4.64 -2.25
C SER A 43 19.48 -5.11 -0.84
N ARG A 44 19.22 -4.21 0.09
CA ARG A 44 18.82 -4.52 1.49
C ARG A 44 17.31 -4.43 1.71
N ILE A 45 16.55 -3.91 0.76
CA ILE A 45 15.13 -3.62 0.95
C ILE A 45 14.27 -4.84 0.63
N LEU A 46 13.28 -5.08 1.49
CA LEU A 46 12.07 -5.84 1.20
C LEU A 46 10.88 -4.88 1.27
N GLY A 47 10.05 -4.91 0.23
CA GLY A 47 8.79 -4.20 0.22
C GLY A 47 7.78 -4.87 1.15
N CYS A 48 7.00 -4.07 1.87
CA CYS A 48 5.91 -4.57 2.71
C CYS A 48 4.74 -3.59 2.69
N VAL A 49 3.53 -4.11 2.53
CA VAL A 49 2.29 -3.32 2.63
C VAL A 49 1.63 -3.61 3.98
N VAL A 50 1.18 -2.54 4.66
CA VAL A 50 0.61 -2.64 6.00
C VAL A 50 -0.91 -2.60 5.92
N TYR A 51 -1.58 -3.70 6.23
CA TYR A 51 -3.04 -3.75 6.30
C TYR A 51 -3.63 -3.57 7.72
N PRO A 52 -2.92 -3.89 8.80
CA PRO A 52 -3.44 -3.67 10.15
C PRO A 52 -3.82 -2.21 10.39
N ALA A 53 -4.96 -2.03 11.05
CA ALA A 53 -5.41 -0.77 11.60
C ALA A 53 -5.16 -0.76 13.10
N SER A 54 -4.59 0.33 13.61
CA SER A 54 -4.26 0.50 15.02
C SER A 54 -4.44 1.96 15.43
N GLU A 55 -4.77 2.18 16.69
CA GLU A 55 -4.92 3.51 17.28
C GLU A 55 -3.95 3.71 18.44
N LEU A 56 -3.42 4.90 18.57
CA LEU A 56 -2.66 5.33 19.73
C LEU A 56 -3.63 5.85 20.78
N VAL A 57 -4.00 5.00 21.75
CA VAL A 57 -5.02 5.33 22.76
C VAL A 57 -4.46 6.07 23.98
N ALA A 58 -3.14 5.99 24.21
CA ALA A 58 -2.40 6.76 25.19
C ALA A 58 -0.92 6.79 24.78
N PRO A 59 -0.08 7.68 25.34
CA PRO A 59 1.35 7.70 25.07
C PRO A 59 1.99 6.32 25.27
N GLY A 60 2.55 5.75 24.19
CA GLY A 60 3.17 4.42 24.18
C GLY A 60 2.20 3.23 24.21
N VAL A 61 0.87 3.46 24.17
CA VAL A 61 -0.15 2.39 24.17
C VAL A 61 -0.86 2.33 22.82
N VAL A 62 -0.60 1.27 22.07
CA VAL A 62 -1.23 1.03 20.76
C VAL A 62 -2.31 -0.04 20.91
N GLN A 63 -3.53 0.31 20.49
CA GLN A 63 -4.64 -0.63 20.39
C GLN A 63 -4.74 -1.13 18.95
N HIS A 64 -4.61 -2.44 18.76
CA HIS A 64 -4.91 -3.09 17.49
C HIS A 64 -6.43 -3.16 17.29
N ILE A 65 -6.91 -2.65 16.14
CA ILE A 65 -8.34 -2.60 15.81
C ILE A 65 -8.71 -3.78 14.92
N GLU A 66 -7.99 -3.95 13.79
CA GLU A 66 -8.27 -5.01 12.83
C GLU A 66 -7.09 -5.29 11.91
N GLY A 67 -7.16 -6.41 11.19
CA GLY A 67 -6.19 -6.79 10.17
C GLY A 67 -4.92 -7.40 10.77
N GLU A 68 -4.33 -8.34 10.05
CA GLU A 68 -3.13 -9.07 10.48
C GLU A 68 -2.20 -9.35 9.29
N ARG A 69 -2.47 -8.69 8.13
CA ARG A 69 -1.81 -9.02 6.88
C ARG A 69 -0.69 -8.02 6.55
N PHE A 70 0.53 -8.55 6.36
CA PHE A 70 1.74 -7.84 5.94
C PHE A 70 2.33 -8.50 4.68
N PRO A 71 1.78 -8.30 3.48
CA PRO A 71 2.37 -8.84 2.27
C PRO A 71 3.78 -8.33 2.06
N LEU A 72 4.69 -9.23 1.72
CA LEU A 72 6.11 -8.97 1.51
C LEU A 72 6.49 -9.26 0.06
N GLY A 73 7.55 -8.63 -0.42
CA GLY A 73 8.13 -8.97 -1.71
C GLY A 73 9.53 -8.40 -1.92
N GLU A 74 10.34 -9.12 -2.69
CA GLU A 74 11.55 -8.57 -3.26
C GLU A 74 11.20 -7.51 -4.31
N LEU A 75 12.10 -6.56 -4.53
CA LEU A 75 11.86 -5.49 -5.48
C LEU A 75 11.86 -5.97 -6.95
N ASP A 76 12.50 -7.09 -7.23
CA ASP A 76 12.54 -7.73 -8.54
C ASP A 76 11.54 -8.87 -8.71
N GLY A 77 10.66 -9.09 -7.71
CA GLY A 77 9.67 -10.17 -7.73
C GLY A 77 10.22 -11.57 -7.44
N SER A 78 11.51 -11.71 -7.18
CA SER A 78 12.11 -13.00 -6.85
C SER A 78 11.68 -13.50 -5.46
N THR A 79 11.69 -14.81 -5.27
CA THR A 79 11.46 -15.44 -3.97
C THR A 79 12.78 -15.90 -3.39
N THR A 80 13.36 -15.10 -2.51
CA THR A 80 14.65 -15.37 -1.88
C THR A 80 14.49 -15.99 -0.48
N GLU A 81 15.55 -16.63 0.02
CA GLU A 81 15.56 -17.15 1.39
C GLU A 81 15.29 -16.04 2.43
N ARG A 82 15.81 -14.82 2.22
CA ARG A 82 15.61 -13.72 3.17
C ARG A 82 14.16 -13.27 3.28
N VAL A 83 13.40 -13.21 2.17
CA VAL A 83 11.98 -12.85 2.21
C VAL A 83 11.15 -13.96 2.85
N GLN A 84 11.49 -15.23 2.60
CA GLN A 84 10.86 -16.37 3.26
C GLN A 84 11.07 -16.35 4.78
N ARG A 85 12.32 -16.15 5.23
CA ARG A 85 12.64 -16.05 6.67
C ARG A 85 11.89 -14.91 7.38
N VAL A 86 11.72 -13.76 6.72
CA VAL A 86 10.93 -12.65 7.29
C VAL A 86 9.44 -13.02 7.34
N SER A 87 8.91 -13.63 6.27
CA SER A 87 7.53 -14.12 6.23
C SER A 87 7.25 -15.14 7.35
N GLU A 88 8.12 -16.11 7.53
CA GLU A 88 8.01 -17.11 8.61
C GLU A 88 8.10 -16.49 10.01
N ALA A 89 9.01 -15.50 10.20
CA ALA A 89 9.15 -14.82 11.48
C ALA A 89 7.85 -14.07 11.85
N LEU A 90 7.25 -13.36 10.90
CA LEU A 90 5.95 -12.71 11.09
C LEU A 90 4.83 -13.74 11.30
N GLY A 91 4.86 -14.87 10.58
CA GLY A 91 3.91 -15.97 10.75
C GLY A 91 3.96 -16.57 12.16
N ARG A 92 5.16 -16.81 12.69
CA ARG A 92 5.33 -17.28 14.09
C ARG A 92 4.84 -16.26 15.11
N ALA A 93 4.85 -14.97 14.78
CA ALA A 93 4.29 -13.91 15.61
C ALA A 93 2.76 -13.74 15.47
N GLY A 94 2.09 -14.59 14.68
CA GLY A 94 0.64 -14.58 14.50
C GLY A 94 0.14 -13.73 13.33
N PHE A 95 1.02 -13.18 12.51
CA PHE A 95 0.62 -12.37 11.36
C PHE A 95 0.57 -13.18 10.05
N LYS A 96 -0.22 -12.70 9.10
CA LYS A 96 -0.24 -13.22 7.72
C LYS A 96 0.72 -12.40 6.86
N ALA A 97 1.83 -12.98 6.48
CA ALA A 97 2.88 -12.30 5.70
C ALA A 97 3.17 -13.04 4.37
N PRO A 98 2.21 -13.08 3.41
CA PRO A 98 2.42 -13.78 2.15
C PRO A 98 3.56 -13.12 1.35
N VAL A 99 4.41 -13.94 0.75
CA VAL A 99 5.43 -13.48 -0.20
C VAL A 99 4.78 -13.33 -1.57
N LEU A 100 4.96 -12.15 -2.17
CA LEU A 100 4.38 -11.79 -3.46
C LEU A 100 5.49 -11.65 -4.51
N ASP A 101 5.21 -12.07 -5.71
CA ASP A 101 6.05 -11.88 -6.91
C ASP A 101 5.93 -10.44 -7.49
N ASN A 102 4.86 -9.72 -7.15
CA ASN A 102 4.67 -8.34 -7.55
C ASN A 102 4.16 -7.48 -6.38
N ILE A 103 5.10 -7.04 -5.53
CA ILE A 103 4.78 -6.18 -4.39
C ILE A 103 4.23 -4.82 -4.83
N ARG A 104 4.60 -4.33 -6.03
CA ARG A 104 4.09 -3.06 -6.56
C ARG A 104 2.60 -3.11 -6.87
N ALA A 105 2.12 -4.23 -7.40
CA ALA A 105 0.67 -4.42 -7.61
C ALA A 105 -0.11 -4.34 -6.29
N GLU A 106 0.44 -4.88 -5.21
CA GLU A 106 -0.16 -4.80 -3.87
C GLU A 106 -0.11 -3.37 -3.30
N ILE A 107 0.99 -2.63 -3.53
CA ILE A 107 1.11 -1.22 -3.18
C ILE A 107 0.00 -0.41 -3.86
N TRP A 108 -0.18 -0.56 -5.17
CA TRP A 108 -1.22 0.15 -5.91
C TRP A 108 -2.63 -0.23 -5.47
N LEU A 109 -2.88 -1.52 -5.19
CA LEU A 109 -4.17 -1.98 -4.69
C LEU A 109 -4.53 -1.33 -3.34
N LYS A 110 -3.57 -1.23 -2.43
CA LYS A 110 -3.75 -0.56 -1.14
C LYS A 110 -3.88 0.95 -1.32
N LEU A 111 -3.00 1.55 -2.12
CA LEU A 111 -2.99 2.96 -2.41
C LEU A 111 -4.32 3.42 -3.02
N TRP A 112 -4.91 2.62 -3.88
CA TRP A 112 -6.19 2.92 -4.55
C TRP A 112 -7.31 3.29 -3.57
N GLY A 113 -7.37 2.61 -2.41
CA GLY A 113 -8.26 2.98 -1.32
C GLY A 113 -7.81 4.23 -0.57
N ASN A 114 -6.52 4.29 -0.19
CA ASN A 114 -5.98 5.37 0.62
C ASN A 114 -6.05 6.73 -0.09
N LEU A 115 -5.66 6.81 -1.36
CA LEU A 115 -5.69 8.07 -2.12
C LEU A 115 -7.12 8.58 -2.39
N THR A 116 -8.11 7.70 -2.32
CA THR A 116 -9.51 8.02 -2.61
C THR A 116 -10.28 8.34 -1.34
N PHE A 117 -10.41 7.36 -0.46
CA PHE A 117 -11.32 7.49 0.69
C PHE A 117 -10.75 8.37 1.80
N ASN A 118 -9.45 8.33 2.07
CA ASN A 118 -8.87 9.09 3.17
C ASN A 118 -9.05 10.62 2.99
N PRO A 119 -8.72 11.22 1.82
CA PRO A 119 -8.94 12.66 1.64
C PRO A 119 -10.43 13.04 1.63
N ILE A 120 -11.31 12.25 1.02
CA ILE A 120 -12.74 12.52 1.04
C ILE A 120 -13.27 12.48 2.48
N SER A 121 -12.92 11.44 3.24
CA SER A 121 -13.32 11.29 4.65
C SER A 121 -12.81 12.46 5.51
N ALA A 122 -11.54 12.85 5.33
CA ALA A 122 -10.94 13.94 6.09
C ALA A 122 -11.63 15.29 5.82
N LEU A 123 -11.96 15.59 4.56
CA LEU A 123 -12.59 16.85 4.16
C LEU A 123 -14.08 16.93 4.50
N ALA A 124 -14.79 15.79 4.31
CA ALA A 124 -16.24 15.73 4.52
C ALA A 124 -16.64 15.28 5.95
N HIS A 125 -15.70 14.83 6.77
CA HIS A 125 -15.95 14.17 8.06
C HIS A 125 -16.90 12.97 7.95
N ALA A 126 -16.95 12.35 6.76
CA ALA A 126 -17.84 11.25 6.42
C ALA A 126 -17.18 9.89 6.67
N THR A 127 -17.98 8.89 7.00
CA THR A 127 -17.53 7.50 7.09
C THR A 127 -17.41 6.87 5.70
N LEU A 128 -16.77 5.70 5.60
CA LEU A 128 -16.66 4.98 4.32
C LEU A 128 -18.03 4.64 3.75
N VAL A 129 -18.96 4.24 4.59
CA VAL A 129 -20.33 3.93 4.14
C VAL A 129 -21.05 5.16 3.62
N ASP A 130 -20.91 6.33 4.27
CA ASP A 130 -21.51 7.58 3.82
C ASP A 130 -20.98 7.99 2.44
N ILE A 131 -19.65 7.89 2.24
CA ILE A 131 -19.00 8.21 0.96
C ILE A 131 -19.51 7.29 -0.14
N CYS A 132 -19.66 6.00 0.14
CA CYS A 132 -20.07 5.02 -0.85
C CYS A 132 -21.58 5.09 -1.20
N GLN A 133 -22.42 5.52 -0.27
CA GLN A 133 -23.87 5.57 -0.45
C GLN A 133 -24.38 6.90 -1.01
N TYR A 134 -23.69 8.01 -0.74
CA TYR A 134 -24.06 9.29 -1.31
C TYR A 134 -23.59 9.39 -2.78
N PRO A 135 -24.49 9.60 -3.76
CA PRO A 135 -24.16 9.46 -5.19
C PRO A 135 -22.99 10.32 -5.65
N LEU A 136 -22.91 11.59 -5.24
CA LEU A 136 -21.86 12.50 -5.69
C LEU A 136 -20.48 12.16 -5.12
N SER A 137 -20.38 11.77 -3.84
CA SER A 137 -19.09 11.34 -3.26
C SER A 137 -18.65 9.98 -3.80
N ARG A 138 -19.59 9.08 -4.10
CA ARG A 138 -19.30 7.82 -4.78
C ARG A 138 -18.75 8.05 -6.18
N GLU A 139 -19.35 8.98 -6.95
CA GLU A 139 -18.87 9.34 -8.28
C GLU A 139 -17.47 9.97 -8.22
N LEU A 140 -17.24 10.90 -7.29
CA LEU A 140 -15.91 11.47 -7.05
C LEU A 140 -14.88 10.38 -6.72
N ALA A 141 -15.21 9.47 -5.81
CA ALA A 141 -14.36 8.35 -5.47
C ALA A 141 -14.03 7.48 -6.69
N ALA A 142 -15.03 7.17 -7.50
CA ALA A 142 -14.84 6.41 -8.73
C ALA A 142 -13.97 7.15 -9.76
N ALA A 143 -14.12 8.48 -9.90
CA ALA A 143 -13.30 9.29 -10.78
C ALA A 143 -11.81 9.27 -10.34
N MET A 144 -11.54 9.52 -9.05
CA MET A 144 -10.19 9.46 -8.48
C MET A 144 -9.55 8.07 -8.68
N MET A 145 -10.33 7.01 -8.48
CA MET A 145 -9.84 5.65 -8.71
C MET A 145 -9.51 5.40 -10.19
N ARG A 146 -10.30 5.90 -11.13
CA ARG A 146 -10.00 5.74 -12.56
C ARG A 146 -8.74 6.47 -12.98
N GLU A 147 -8.50 7.67 -12.45
CA GLU A 147 -7.24 8.41 -12.70
C GLU A 147 -6.03 7.64 -12.18
N ALA A 148 -6.10 7.16 -10.93
CA ALA A 148 -5.02 6.35 -10.34
C ALA A 148 -4.78 5.05 -11.12
N GLN A 149 -5.85 4.39 -11.56
CA GLN A 149 -5.76 3.18 -12.39
C GLN A 149 -5.07 3.47 -13.73
N ALA A 150 -5.42 4.59 -14.38
CA ALA A 150 -4.79 4.97 -15.64
C ALA A 150 -3.27 5.19 -15.48
N VAL A 151 -2.83 5.78 -14.38
CA VAL A 151 -1.40 5.93 -14.07
C VAL A 151 -0.74 4.58 -13.81
N ALA A 152 -1.35 3.74 -12.96
CA ALA A 152 -0.85 2.42 -12.62
C ALA A 152 -0.71 1.52 -13.86
N ASN A 153 -1.70 1.53 -14.75
CA ASN A 153 -1.68 0.75 -15.99
C ASN A 153 -0.50 1.17 -16.91
N LYS A 154 -0.17 2.46 -16.96
CA LYS A 154 1.02 2.95 -17.70
C LYS A 154 2.34 2.45 -17.10
N LEU A 155 2.34 2.09 -15.82
CA LEU A 155 3.47 1.47 -15.12
C LEU A 155 3.43 -0.07 -15.18
N GLY A 156 2.54 -0.66 -15.98
CA GLY A 156 2.43 -2.11 -16.12
C GLY A 156 1.71 -2.81 -14.96
N ILE A 157 0.99 -2.05 -14.11
CA ILE A 157 0.24 -2.63 -13.00
C ILE A 157 -1.17 -2.98 -13.45
N GLU A 158 -1.56 -4.23 -13.23
CA GLU A 158 -2.91 -4.73 -13.41
C GLU A 158 -3.60 -4.91 -12.06
N PHE A 159 -4.82 -4.37 -11.93
CA PHE A 159 -5.60 -4.53 -10.72
C PHE A 159 -6.38 -5.84 -10.74
N ARG A 160 -6.18 -6.70 -9.75
CA ARG A 160 -6.88 -7.99 -9.59
C ARG A 160 -8.35 -7.87 -9.18
N VAL A 161 -8.83 -6.66 -8.87
CA VAL A 161 -10.22 -6.37 -8.54
C VAL A 161 -10.74 -5.21 -9.38
N THR A 162 -12.03 -5.22 -9.68
CA THR A 162 -12.67 -4.12 -10.38
C THR A 162 -12.91 -2.94 -9.45
N LEU A 163 -13.06 -1.75 -10.02
CA LEU A 163 -13.42 -0.53 -9.30
C LEU A 163 -14.68 -0.71 -8.46
N ASP A 164 -15.74 -1.28 -9.04
CA ASP A 164 -17.01 -1.50 -8.34
C ASP A 164 -16.85 -2.46 -7.16
N LYS A 165 -16.09 -3.55 -7.31
CA LYS A 165 -15.77 -4.45 -6.20
C LYS A 165 -14.98 -3.75 -5.11
N ARG A 166 -14.07 -2.82 -5.47
CA ARG A 166 -13.28 -2.07 -4.51
C ARG A 166 -14.14 -1.10 -3.70
N ILE A 167 -15.06 -0.37 -4.35
CA ILE A 167 -16.01 0.54 -3.69
C ILE A 167 -16.97 -0.26 -2.81
N ALA A 168 -17.54 -1.36 -3.31
CA ALA A 168 -18.42 -2.22 -2.52
C ALA A 168 -17.70 -2.84 -1.31
N GLY A 169 -16.38 -3.12 -1.43
CA GLY A 169 -15.55 -3.54 -0.32
C GLY A 169 -15.38 -2.47 0.74
N ALA A 170 -15.18 -1.21 0.34
CA ALA A 170 -15.08 -0.09 1.27
C ALA A 170 -16.41 0.19 2.00
N GLU A 171 -17.54 0.07 1.30
CA GLU A 171 -18.87 0.20 1.91
C GLU A 171 -19.11 -0.83 3.02
N LYS A 172 -18.62 -2.07 2.86
CA LYS A 172 -18.75 -3.15 3.85
C LYS A 172 -17.90 -2.92 5.11
N VAL A 173 -16.83 -2.15 5.03
CA VAL A 173 -16.03 -1.75 6.20
C VAL A 173 -16.86 -0.87 7.15
N GLY A 174 -17.88 -0.19 6.63
CA GLY A 174 -18.92 0.44 7.44
C GLY A 174 -18.51 1.81 8.00
N LYS A 175 -18.71 1.99 9.32
CA LYS A 175 -18.59 3.30 9.98
C LYS A 175 -17.15 3.74 10.31
N HIS A 176 -16.13 3.07 9.80
CA HIS A 176 -14.75 3.53 9.94
C HIS A 176 -14.50 4.81 9.12
N LYS A 177 -13.69 5.70 9.69
CA LYS A 177 -13.22 6.94 9.05
C LYS A 177 -11.79 6.77 8.57
#